data_99929042d217158366e49d5a4dc58322
#
_entry.id   99929042d217158366e49d5a4dc58322
#
_cell.length_a   1.000
_cell.length_b   1.000
_cell.length_c   1.000
_cell.angle_alpha   90.00
_cell.angle_beta   90.00
_cell.angle_gamma   90.00
#
_symmetry.space_group_name_H-M   'P 1'
#
loop_
_entity.id
_entity.type
_entity.pdbx_description
1 polymer ?
#
loop_
_entity_poly.entity_id
_entity_poly.type
_entity_poly.pdbx_seq_one_letter_code
_entity_poly.pdbx_strand_id
1 'polypeptide(L)'
;RIAIMDWLIKHPTHPTIEDVYKGLAESIPTLSKTTVYNTLRMLSEHNAAQMITIDEHRVCYDGNINSHVHFYCRNCGKVIDFFGEPAPKVESGKEIEGNIVLEEQLYYRGICAECAKKGVKSPLTETVH
;
A
#
# COMPACT_ATOMS: atom_id res chain seq x y z
N ARG A 1 9.91 -14.29 -9.89
CA ARG A 1 8.64 -14.19 -9.12
C ARG A 1 8.84 -14.46 -7.63
N ILE A 2 9.51 -15.56 -7.29
CA ILE A 2 9.76 -15.93 -5.89
C ILE A 2 10.61 -14.86 -5.20
N ALA A 3 11.63 -14.37 -5.87
CA ALA A 3 12.51 -13.33 -5.32
C ALA A 3 11.76 -12.03 -5.00
N ILE A 4 10.83 -11.64 -5.86
CA ILE A 4 10.02 -10.43 -5.67
C ILE A 4 9.07 -10.60 -4.48
N MET A 5 8.39 -11.73 -4.40
CA MET A 5 7.50 -12.01 -3.27
C MET A 5 8.25 -12.08 -1.95
N ASP A 6 9.40 -12.75 -1.93
CA ASP A 6 10.26 -12.84 -0.75
C ASP A 6 10.71 -11.45 -0.30
N TRP A 7 11.11 -10.61 -1.25
CA TRP A 7 11.51 -9.24 -0.95
C TRP A 7 10.39 -8.43 -0.33
N LEU A 8 9.16 -8.55 -0.86
CA LEU A 8 7.98 -7.86 -0.30
C LEU A 8 7.72 -8.27 1.15
N ILE A 9 7.81 -9.56 1.44
CA ILE A 9 7.58 -10.08 2.79
C ILE A 9 8.61 -9.53 3.78
N LYS A 10 9.86 -9.43 3.33
CA LYS A 10 10.96 -8.96 4.17
C LYS A 10 11.01 -7.42 4.31
N HIS A 11 10.28 -6.71 3.46
CA HIS A 11 10.28 -5.23 3.46
C HIS A 11 8.86 -4.70 3.60
N PRO A 12 8.26 -4.75 4.82
CA PRO A 12 6.89 -4.28 5.04
C PRO A 12 6.81 -2.76 5.13
N THR A 13 7.46 -2.07 4.20
CA THR A 13 7.56 -0.61 4.14
C THR A 13 6.70 -0.01 3.04
N HIS A 14 5.79 -0.79 2.46
CA HIS A 14 4.93 -0.39 1.35
C HIS A 14 5.73 0.09 0.15
N PRO A 15 6.58 -0.78 -0.42
CA PRO A 15 7.46 -0.38 -1.52
C PRO A 15 6.71 -0.11 -2.82
N THR A 16 7.27 0.78 -3.61
CA THR A 16 6.85 1.01 -5.00
C THR A 16 7.56 0.02 -5.92
N ILE A 17 7.19 0.02 -7.21
CA ILE A 17 7.89 -0.78 -8.22
C ILE A 17 9.37 -0.41 -8.25
N GLU A 18 9.67 0.90 -8.17
CA GLU A 18 11.04 1.40 -8.17
C GLU A 18 11.84 0.87 -6.97
N ASP A 19 11.22 0.86 -5.80
CA ASP A 19 11.88 0.36 -4.58
C ASP A 19 12.22 -1.13 -4.69
N VAL A 20 11.29 -1.93 -5.21
CA VAL A 20 11.51 -3.37 -5.41
C VAL A 20 12.62 -3.60 -6.42
N TYR A 21 12.58 -2.86 -7.52
CA TYR A 21 13.60 -2.97 -8.56
C TYR A 21 14.99 -2.65 -8.01
N LYS A 22 15.13 -1.53 -7.32
CA LYS A 22 16.42 -1.12 -6.73
C LYS A 22 16.92 -2.12 -5.70
N GLY A 23 16.00 -2.67 -4.91
CA GLY A 23 16.38 -3.64 -3.87
C GLY A 23 16.88 -4.97 -4.42
N LEU A 24 16.48 -5.36 -5.62
CA LEU A 24 16.84 -6.64 -6.22
C LEU A 24 17.84 -6.54 -7.36
N ALA A 25 18.06 -5.37 -7.93
CA ALA A 25 18.87 -5.20 -9.13
C ALA A 25 20.33 -5.68 -8.95
N GLU A 26 20.91 -5.50 -7.78
CA GLU A 26 22.27 -5.95 -7.50
C GLU A 26 22.38 -7.46 -7.51
N SER A 27 21.40 -8.15 -6.93
CA SER A 27 21.40 -9.62 -6.83
C SER A 27 20.97 -10.29 -8.13
N ILE A 28 20.18 -9.60 -8.95
CA ILE A 28 19.62 -10.12 -10.19
C ILE A 28 19.92 -9.13 -11.31
N PRO A 29 21.11 -9.20 -11.91
CA PRO A 29 21.53 -8.22 -12.93
C PRO A 29 20.64 -8.17 -14.17
N THR A 30 19.94 -9.28 -14.47
CA THR A 30 19.04 -9.36 -15.63
C THR A 30 17.63 -8.87 -15.35
N LEU A 31 17.35 -8.45 -14.11
CA LEU A 31 16.03 -7.97 -13.72
C LEU A 31 15.71 -6.66 -14.42
N SER A 32 14.50 -6.54 -14.97
CA SER A 32 14.01 -5.30 -15.55
C SER A 32 12.84 -4.75 -14.75
N LYS A 33 12.59 -3.46 -14.85
CA LYS A 33 11.43 -2.83 -14.22
C LYS A 33 10.13 -3.40 -14.75
N THR A 34 10.09 -3.75 -16.03
CA THR A 34 8.93 -4.37 -16.65
C THR A 34 8.60 -5.72 -15.99
N THR A 35 9.63 -6.53 -15.72
CA THR A 35 9.44 -7.81 -15.02
C THR A 35 8.88 -7.58 -13.62
N VAL A 36 9.40 -6.59 -12.88
CA VAL A 36 8.90 -6.25 -11.56
C VAL A 36 7.44 -5.82 -11.63
N TYR A 37 7.11 -4.93 -12.57
CA TYR A 37 5.74 -4.46 -12.77
C TYR A 37 4.78 -5.63 -13.05
N ASN A 38 5.13 -6.48 -14.00
CA ASN A 38 4.28 -7.62 -14.38
C ASN A 38 4.10 -8.62 -13.24
N THR A 39 5.15 -8.86 -12.47
CA THR A 39 5.10 -9.78 -11.33
C THR A 39 4.23 -9.21 -10.21
N LEU A 40 4.41 -7.95 -9.86
CA LEU A 40 3.59 -7.30 -8.81
C LEU A 40 2.12 -7.24 -9.21
N ARG A 41 1.85 -6.95 -10.48
CA ARG A 41 0.50 -6.95 -11.00
C ARG A 41 -0.13 -8.34 -10.89
N MET A 42 0.59 -9.37 -11.29
CA MET A 42 0.10 -10.75 -11.18
C MET A 42 -0.16 -11.14 -9.73
N LEU A 43 0.76 -10.81 -8.81
CA LEU A 43 0.59 -11.10 -7.39
C LEU A 43 -0.64 -10.40 -6.82
N SER A 44 -0.88 -9.15 -7.22
CA SER A 44 -2.05 -8.39 -6.78
C SER A 44 -3.35 -8.96 -7.33
N GLU A 45 -3.36 -9.35 -8.58
CA GLU A 45 -4.54 -9.95 -9.23
C GLU A 45 -4.90 -11.30 -8.61
N HIS A 46 -3.92 -12.04 -8.12
CA HIS A 46 -4.12 -13.33 -7.45
C HIS A 46 -4.20 -13.22 -5.93
N ASN A 47 -4.32 -12.01 -5.40
CA ASN A 47 -4.42 -11.76 -3.96
C ASN A 47 -3.23 -12.26 -3.14
N ALA A 48 -2.07 -12.42 -3.75
CA ALA A 48 -0.84 -12.77 -3.06
C ALA A 48 -0.11 -11.54 -2.51
N ALA A 49 -0.48 -10.36 -2.98
CA ALA A 49 0.00 -9.07 -2.48
C ALA A 49 -1.14 -8.07 -2.59
N GLN A 50 -1.07 -6.97 -1.85
CA GLN A 50 -2.03 -5.88 -1.96
C GLN A 50 -1.41 -4.70 -2.70
N MET A 51 -2.17 -4.13 -3.62
CA MET A 51 -1.82 -2.88 -4.29
C MET A 51 -2.49 -1.75 -3.51
N ILE A 52 -1.70 -0.80 -3.04
CA ILE A 52 -2.17 0.32 -2.22
C ILE A 52 -2.18 1.58 -3.06
N THR A 53 -3.36 2.16 -3.25
CA THR A 53 -3.56 3.34 -4.10
C THR A 53 -3.97 4.58 -3.30
N ILE A 54 -3.63 4.61 -2.02
CA ILE A 54 -3.99 5.70 -1.11
C ILE A 54 -3.34 7.03 -1.49
N ASP A 55 -2.18 6.99 -2.15
CA ASP A 55 -1.47 8.16 -2.65
C ASP A 55 -1.70 8.26 -4.16
N GLU A 56 -2.23 9.40 -4.62
CA GLU A 56 -2.50 9.65 -6.03
C GLU A 56 -1.27 9.58 -6.92
N HIS A 57 -0.11 9.88 -6.37
CA HIS A 57 1.11 10.03 -7.14
C HIS A 57 1.96 8.77 -7.22
N ARG A 58 1.63 7.76 -6.44
CA ARG A 58 2.38 6.51 -6.47
C ARG A 58 1.53 5.35 -5.99
N VAL A 59 1.83 4.20 -6.54
CA VAL A 59 1.21 2.94 -6.13
C VAL A 59 2.23 2.16 -5.32
N CYS A 60 1.82 1.70 -4.14
CA CYS A 60 2.66 0.88 -3.27
C CYS A 60 2.11 -0.53 -3.19
N TYR A 61 2.93 -1.46 -2.71
CA TYR A 61 2.55 -2.86 -2.59
C TYR A 61 2.83 -3.36 -1.17
N ASP A 62 2.02 -4.30 -0.72
CA ASP A 62 2.15 -4.90 0.60
C ASP A 62 2.05 -6.42 0.47
N GLY A 63 3.05 -7.12 1.00
CA GLY A 63 3.04 -8.58 1.05
C GLY A 63 2.08 -9.15 2.11
N ASN A 64 1.62 -8.32 3.03
CA ASN A 64 0.64 -8.73 4.04
C ASN A 64 -0.76 -8.52 3.50
N ILE A 65 -1.47 -9.62 3.23
CA ILE A 65 -2.82 -9.59 2.68
C ILE A 65 -3.91 -9.67 3.73
N ASN A 66 -3.54 -9.70 5.01
CA ASN A 66 -4.53 -9.69 6.09
C ASN A 66 -5.23 -8.34 6.14
N SER A 67 -6.50 -8.35 6.51
CA SER A 67 -7.28 -7.12 6.61
C SER A 67 -6.69 -6.21 7.69
N HIS A 68 -6.38 -4.99 7.31
CA HIS A 68 -5.90 -3.98 8.25
C HIS A 68 -6.20 -2.59 7.69
N VAL A 69 -6.06 -1.58 8.52
CA VAL A 69 -6.30 -0.19 8.15
C VAL A 69 -4.98 0.43 7.73
N HIS A 70 -4.97 1.09 6.58
CA HIS A 70 -3.81 1.86 6.13
C HIS A 70 -3.97 3.32 6.53
N PHE A 71 -2.88 3.94 6.94
CA PHE A 71 -2.86 5.34 7.29
C PHE A 71 -1.84 6.06 6.41
N TYR A 72 -2.25 7.17 5.80
CA TYR A 72 -1.40 8.01 4.97
C TYR A 72 -1.19 9.36 5.63
N CYS A 73 0.07 9.74 5.86
CA CYS A 73 0.39 11.07 6.38
C CYS A 73 0.41 12.06 5.23
N ARG A 74 -0.45 13.06 5.31
CA ARG A 74 -0.57 14.08 4.27
C ARG A 74 0.63 15.03 4.25
N ASN A 75 1.41 15.09 5.31
CA ASN A 75 2.58 15.95 5.39
C ASN A 75 3.85 15.28 4.85
N CYS A 76 4.18 14.08 5.33
CA CYS A 76 5.43 13.42 4.95
C CYS A 76 5.25 12.29 3.94
N GLY A 77 4.02 11.89 3.64
CA GLY A 77 3.75 10.83 2.66
C GLY A 77 3.95 9.41 3.16
N LYS A 78 4.22 9.23 4.44
CA LYS A 78 4.42 7.92 5.04
C LYS A 78 3.13 7.11 5.04
N VAL A 79 3.22 5.83 4.73
CA VAL A 79 2.09 4.89 4.84
C VAL A 79 2.37 3.95 6.01
N ILE A 80 1.41 3.83 6.92
CA ILE A 80 1.53 3.04 8.13
C ILE A 80 0.37 2.05 8.16
N ASP A 81 0.62 0.84 8.69
CA ASP A 81 -0.42 -0.15 8.89
C ASP A 81 -0.90 -0.10 10.35
N PHE A 82 -2.21 -0.06 10.54
CA PHE A 82 -2.83 -0.17 11.85
C PHE A 82 -3.51 -1.52 11.96
N PHE A 83 -2.87 -2.47 12.60
CA PHE A 83 -3.42 -3.82 12.77
C PHE A 83 -4.39 -3.92 13.93
N GLY A 84 -4.32 -2.99 14.88
CA GLY A 84 -5.21 -2.97 16.04
C GLY A 84 -6.56 -2.32 15.80
N GLU A 85 -6.74 -1.66 14.66
CA GLU A 85 -8.00 -1.01 14.33
C GLU A 85 -8.93 -1.98 13.58
N PRO A 86 -10.25 -1.95 13.88
CA PRO A 86 -11.19 -2.77 13.15
C PRO A 86 -11.24 -2.34 11.68
N ALA A 87 -11.02 -3.28 10.78
CA ALA A 87 -11.17 -3.05 9.36
C ALA A 87 -12.45 -3.74 8.89
N PRO A 88 -13.32 -3.05 8.15
CA PRO A 88 -14.51 -3.69 7.61
C PRO A 88 -14.11 -4.79 6.64
N LYS A 89 -14.86 -5.88 6.68
CA LYS A 89 -14.68 -6.99 5.76
C LYS A 89 -15.94 -7.18 4.93
N VAL A 90 -15.75 -7.23 3.63
CA VAL A 90 -16.79 -7.59 2.69
C VAL A 90 -16.42 -8.94 2.11
N GLU A 91 -17.37 -9.88 2.08
CA GLU A 91 -17.12 -11.18 1.45
C GLU A 91 -16.84 -10.98 -0.04
N SER A 92 -15.79 -11.65 -0.53
CA SER A 92 -15.48 -11.64 -1.96
C SER A 92 -16.67 -12.18 -2.75
N GLY A 93 -17.07 -11.44 -3.76
CA GLY A 93 -18.21 -11.80 -4.59
C GLY A 93 -19.54 -11.20 -4.15
N LYS A 94 -19.57 -10.39 -3.09
CA LYS A 94 -20.79 -9.70 -2.68
C LYS A 94 -21.25 -8.76 -3.81
N GLU A 95 -22.56 -8.78 -4.08
CA GLU A 95 -23.15 -7.88 -5.07
C GLU A 95 -23.77 -6.65 -4.41
N ILE A 96 -23.48 -5.49 -4.97
CA ILE A 96 -24.10 -4.23 -4.58
C ILE A 96 -24.55 -3.55 -5.89
N GLU A 97 -25.85 -3.41 -6.06
CA GLU A 97 -26.45 -2.82 -7.26
C GLU A 97 -25.95 -3.47 -8.56
N GLY A 98 -25.78 -4.80 -8.55
CA GLY A 98 -25.29 -5.56 -9.69
C GLY A 98 -23.78 -5.57 -9.85
N ASN A 99 -23.07 -4.84 -9.01
CA ASN A 99 -21.60 -4.81 -9.04
C ASN A 99 -21.04 -5.87 -8.10
N ILE A 100 -20.00 -6.56 -8.56
CA ILE A 100 -19.36 -7.62 -7.78
C ILE A 100 -18.17 -7.02 -7.04
N VAL A 101 -18.20 -7.09 -5.71
CA VAL A 101 -17.11 -6.60 -4.85
C VAL A 101 -16.11 -7.73 -4.62
N LEU A 102 -14.85 -7.50 -4.96
CA LEU A 102 -13.79 -8.49 -4.80
C LEU A 102 -12.90 -8.21 -3.60
N GLU A 103 -12.76 -6.95 -3.22
CA GLU A 103 -11.93 -6.55 -2.08
C GLU A 103 -12.39 -5.19 -1.56
N GLU A 104 -11.99 -4.87 -0.34
CA GLU A 104 -12.17 -3.54 0.22
C GLU A 104 -10.87 -3.11 0.90
N GLN A 105 -10.65 -1.80 0.93
CA GLN A 105 -9.51 -1.21 1.63
C GLN A 105 -9.99 0.02 2.39
N LEU A 106 -9.64 0.12 3.67
CA LEU A 106 -9.94 1.28 4.47
C LEU A 106 -8.67 2.10 4.67
N TYR A 107 -8.75 3.37 4.31
CA TYR A 107 -7.64 4.31 4.45
C TYR A 107 -8.00 5.42 5.42
N TYR A 108 -7.10 5.71 6.33
CA TYR A 108 -7.15 6.95 7.09
C TYR A 108 -6.10 7.89 6.51
N ARG A 109 -6.43 9.15 6.42
CA ARG A 109 -5.51 10.20 5.98
C ARG A 109 -5.43 11.26 7.05
N GLY A 110 -4.22 11.67 7.40
CA GLY A 110 -4.06 12.66 8.46
C GLY A 110 -2.61 13.04 8.65
N ILE A 111 -2.24 13.28 9.90
CA ILE A 111 -0.87 13.67 10.27
C ILE A 111 -0.30 12.57 11.16
N CYS A 112 0.86 12.02 10.78
CA CYS A 112 1.46 10.95 11.57
C CYS A 112 2.01 11.48 12.90
N ALA A 113 2.30 10.55 13.83
CA ALA A 113 2.76 10.91 15.17
C ALA A 113 4.02 11.78 15.16
N GLU A 114 4.97 11.48 14.28
CA GLU A 114 6.21 12.24 14.16
C GLU A 114 5.95 13.66 13.70
N CYS A 115 5.10 13.84 12.68
CA CYS A 115 4.75 15.17 12.18
C CYS A 115 3.94 15.94 13.21
N ALA A 116 3.04 15.27 13.92
CA ALA A 116 2.26 15.90 14.99
C ALA A 116 3.17 16.42 16.12
N LYS A 117 4.21 15.67 16.47
CA LYS A 117 5.20 16.11 17.48
C LYS A 117 5.99 17.32 17.02
N LYS A 118 6.18 17.48 15.72
CA LYS A 118 6.87 18.64 15.15
C LYS A 118 5.96 19.85 15.03
N GLY A 119 4.72 19.76 15.48
CA GLY A 119 3.76 20.85 15.44
C GLY A 119 3.01 21.00 14.13
N VAL A 120 3.09 20.01 13.23
CA VAL A 120 2.32 20.04 11.98
C VAL A 120 0.85 19.88 12.30
N LYS A 121 0.04 20.80 11.81
CA LYS A 121 -1.41 20.76 11.96
C LYS A 121 -2.06 20.25 10.68
N SER A 122 -3.31 19.80 10.81
CA SER A 122 -4.07 19.37 9.65
C SER A 122 -4.14 20.48 8.60
N PRO A 123 -3.76 20.20 7.34
CA PRO A 123 -3.87 21.19 6.27
C PRO A 123 -5.31 21.70 6.07
N LEU A 124 -6.29 20.87 6.40
CA LEU A 124 -7.71 21.25 6.28
C LEU A 124 -8.12 22.38 7.22
N THR A 125 -7.44 22.46 8.37
CA THR A 125 -7.72 23.52 9.34
C THR A 125 -7.34 24.89 8.81
N GLU A 126 -6.31 24.95 7.98
CA GLU A 126 -5.82 26.20 7.40
C GLU A 126 -6.63 26.62 6.16
N THR A 127 -7.19 25.66 5.44
CA THR A 127 -7.89 25.93 4.18
C THR A 127 -9.37 26.23 4.34
N VAL A 128 -9.94 25.97 5.49
CA VAL A 128 -11.38 26.16 5.76
C VAL A 128 -11.69 27.61 6.17
N HIS A 129 -10.68 28.36 6.41
CA HIS A 129 -10.83 29.78 6.79
C HIS A 129 -10.81 30.68 5.56
#